data_dd05af3c197b79633c1076b4904c3ae7
#
_entry.id   dd05af3c197b79633c1076b4904c3ae7
#
_cell.length_a   1.000
_cell.length_b   1.000
_cell.length_c   1.000
_cell.angle_alpha   90.00
_cell.angle_beta   90.00
_cell.angle_gamma   90.00
#
_symmetry.space_group_name_H-M   'P 1'
#
loop_
_entity.id
_entity.type
_entity.pdbx_description
1 polymer ?
#
loop_
_entity_poly.entity_id
_entity_poly.type
_entity_poly.pdbx_seq_one_letter_code
_entity_poly.pdbx_strand_id
1 'polypeptide(L)'
;MPKNSHFSQKILTWFEISGRHDLPWQQHKKEQSDIYAVWLSEIMLQQTQVSTVIPYFQRFIAKFPTVIDLAAADWDEVANLWAGLGYYARAKNLHQGAKQVVDFIKHTGNFPQSVDQWQTIKGVGQSTAGAIVAMGVRGFGVICDGNVKRVLSRWAMISDDINKTATQKQLWQLAQALTPKHDSGKYAQAMMDLGATICTKNRPKCTLCPISADCQAYQKANPINYPVKNKS
;
A
#
# COMPACT_ATOMS: atom_id res chain seq x y z
N MET A 1 13.51 -14.03 -18.82
CA MET A 1 13.03 -13.20 -17.70
C MET A 1 14.22 -12.91 -16.78
N PRO A 2 14.45 -11.67 -16.33
CA PRO A 2 15.50 -11.39 -15.35
C PRO A 2 15.23 -12.19 -14.08
N LYS A 3 16.28 -12.63 -13.39
CA LYS A 3 16.18 -13.46 -12.19
C LYS A 3 15.44 -12.69 -11.09
N ASN A 4 14.25 -13.13 -10.71
CA ASN A 4 13.35 -12.47 -9.76
C ASN A 4 13.98 -12.15 -8.40
N SER A 5 14.97 -12.96 -7.96
CA SER A 5 15.68 -12.76 -6.69
C SER A 5 16.51 -11.48 -6.61
N HIS A 6 17.01 -10.97 -7.74
CA HIS A 6 17.79 -9.73 -7.75
C HIS A 6 16.94 -8.46 -7.64
N PHE A 7 15.71 -8.49 -8.15
CA PHE A 7 14.81 -7.32 -8.09
C PHE A 7 14.46 -6.96 -6.64
N SER A 8 13.86 -7.89 -5.92
CA SER A 8 13.43 -7.66 -4.53
C SER A 8 14.62 -7.38 -3.61
N GLN A 9 15.75 -8.06 -3.81
CA GLN A 9 16.95 -7.83 -3.01
C GLN A 9 17.50 -6.42 -3.16
N LYS A 10 17.59 -5.89 -4.39
CA LYS A 10 18.05 -4.52 -4.66
C LYS A 10 17.14 -3.49 -3.98
N ILE A 11 15.82 -3.71 -4.03
CA ILE A 11 14.83 -2.83 -3.41
C ILE A 11 14.93 -2.87 -1.88
N LEU A 12 15.04 -4.06 -1.29
CA LEU A 12 15.19 -4.21 0.16
C LEU A 12 16.48 -3.57 0.68
N THR A 13 17.60 -3.78 -0.01
CA THR A 13 18.89 -3.15 0.35
C THR A 13 18.81 -1.62 0.27
N TRP A 14 18.19 -1.08 -0.78
CA TRP A 14 17.96 0.36 -0.90
C TRP A 14 17.06 0.88 0.22
N PHE A 15 16.01 0.17 0.54
CA PHE A 15 15.03 0.57 1.56
C PHE A 15 15.69 0.68 2.94
N GLU A 16 16.62 -0.19 3.29
CA GLU A 16 17.34 -0.14 4.57
C GLU A 16 18.07 1.18 4.79
N ILE A 17 18.63 1.75 3.70
CA ILE A 17 19.45 2.96 3.76
C ILE A 17 18.62 4.23 3.51
N SER A 18 17.67 4.15 2.60
CA SER A 18 16.98 5.31 2.02
C SER A 18 15.46 5.29 2.18
N GLY A 19 14.90 4.24 2.79
CA GLY A 19 13.48 4.11 3.05
C GLY A 19 13.02 5.01 4.19
N ARG A 20 11.70 5.19 4.30
CA ARG A 20 11.07 5.89 5.44
C ARG A 20 10.78 4.89 6.55
N HIS A 21 11.42 5.07 7.70
CA HIS A 21 11.32 4.16 8.84
C HIS A 21 10.63 4.80 10.06
N ASP A 22 10.27 6.09 9.95
CA ASP A 22 9.77 6.92 11.04
C ASP A 22 8.31 7.36 10.87
N LEU A 23 7.59 6.73 9.95
CA LEU A 23 6.17 7.05 9.76
C LEU A 23 5.35 6.62 10.98
N PRO A 24 4.36 7.42 11.44
CA PRO A 24 3.63 7.16 12.69
C PRO A 24 3.00 5.77 12.77
N TRP A 25 2.53 5.25 11.65
CA TRP A 25 1.92 3.91 11.56
C TRP A 25 2.93 2.76 11.49
N GLN A 26 4.22 3.05 11.38
CA GLN A 26 5.31 2.06 11.47
C GLN A 26 5.84 1.90 12.90
N GLN A 27 5.54 2.86 13.78
CA GLN A 27 5.96 2.83 15.18
C GLN A 27 5.06 1.89 15.98
N HIS A 28 5.34 0.60 15.84
CA HIS A 28 4.62 -0.44 16.57
C HIS A 28 5.04 -0.44 18.05
N LYS A 29 4.04 -0.49 18.94
CA LYS A 29 4.31 -0.76 20.35
C LYS A 29 4.90 -2.16 20.45
N LYS A 30 6.19 -2.24 20.84
CA LYS A 30 6.94 -3.44 21.25
C LYS A 30 6.36 -4.76 20.72
N GLU A 31 7.05 -5.37 19.75
CA GLU A 31 6.91 -6.77 19.31
C GLU A 31 5.63 -7.17 18.55
N GLN A 32 4.55 -6.41 18.61
CA GLN A 32 3.33 -6.67 17.82
C GLN A 32 3.10 -5.53 16.84
N SER A 33 2.94 -5.87 15.58
CA SER A 33 2.46 -4.90 14.59
C SER A 33 1.03 -4.51 14.93
N ASP A 34 0.74 -3.22 14.88
CA ASP A 34 -0.61 -2.73 15.08
C ASP A 34 -1.39 -2.83 13.77
N ILE A 35 -2.13 -3.93 13.61
CA ILE A 35 -2.94 -4.20 12.42
C ILE A 35 -3.93 -3.06 12.16
N TYR A 36 -4.53 -2.51 13.21
CA TYR A 36 -5.47 -1.40 13.10
C TYR A 36 -4.78 -0.13 12.58
N ALA A 37 -3.61 0.21 13.11
CA ALA A 37 -2.85 1.38 12.66
C ALA A 37 -2.41 1.24 11.19
N VAL A 38 -1.96 0.06 10.78
CA VAL A 38 -1.63 -0.23 9.37
C VAL A 38 -2.86 -0.07 8.49
N TRP A 39 -3.99 -0.70 8.84
CA TRP A 39 -5.22 -0.59 8.07
C TRP A 39 -5.70 0.86 7.95
N LEU A 40 -5.74 1.59 9.07
CA LEU A 40 -6.12 3.00 9.09
C LEU A 40 -5.25 3.83 8.15
N SER A 41 -3.92 3.66 8.22
CA SER A 41 -2.99 4.39 7.36
C SER A 41 -3.19 4.06 5.88
N GLU A 42 -3.38 2.79 5.54
CA GLU A 42 -3.61 2.36 4.16
C GLU A 42 -4.88 3.00 3.56
N ILE A 43 -5.96 3.10 4.34
CA ILE A 43 -7.18 3.78 3.88
C ILE A 43 -6.97 5.29 3.73
N MET A 44 -6.27 5.93 4.66
CA MET A 44 -5.98 7.37 4.59
C MET A 44 -5.05 7.72 3.42
N LEU A 45 -4.11 6.85 3.10
CA LEU A 45 -3.13 7.04 2.02
C LEU A 45 -3.71 6.81 0.62
N GLN A 46 -4.90 6.23 0.48
CA GLN A 46 -5.55 6.13 -0.82
C GLN A 46 -5.74 7.52 -1.44
N GLN A 47 -5.03 7.79 -2.55
CA GLN A 47 -5.05 9.07 -3.29
C GLN A 47 -4.66 10.31 -2.47
N THR A 48 -3.97 10.14 -1.35
CA THR A 48 -3.53 11.23 -0.47
C THR A 48 -2.04 11.07 -0.15
N GLN A 49 -1.32 12.18 -0.10
CA GLN A 49 0.12 12.19 0.19
C GLN A 49 0.40 11.95 1.68
N VAL A 50 1.53 11.31 1.98
CA VAL A 50 1.97 10.99 3.34
C VAL A 50 2.00 12.22 4.25
N SER A 51 2.57 13.33 3.78
CA SER A 51 2.65 14.58 4.58
C SER A 51 1.28 15.12 4.97
N THR A 52 0.26 14.92 4.15
CA THR A 52 -1.12 15.28 4.46
C THR A 52 -1.74 14.30 5.46
N VAL A 53 -1.44 13.00 5.33
CA VAL A 53 -2.05 11.95 6.17
C VAL A 53 -1.52 11.99 7.61
N ILE A 54 -0.24 12.26 7.82
CA ILE A 54 0.38 12.22 9.16
C ILE A 54 -0.45 12.93 10.24
N PRO A 55 -0.81 14.21 10.12
CA PRO A 55 -1.57 14.89 11.17
C PRO A 55 -2.98 14.33 11.35
N TYR A 56 -3.61 13.83 10.30
CA TYR A 56 -4.93 13.18 10.40
C TYR A 56 -4.84 11.85 11.12
N PHE A 57 -3.86 11.02 10.77
CA PHE A 57 -3.60 9.74 11.42
C PHE A 57 -3.38 9.92 12.92
N GLN A 58 -2.52 10.87 13.31
CA GLN A 58 -2.21 11.14 14.71
C GLN A 58 -3.46 11.55 15.52
N ARG A 59 -4.27 12.46 14.98
CA ARG A 59 -5.52 12.88 15.65
C ARG A 59 -6.52 11.73 15.73
N PHE A 60 -6.61 10.94 14.66
CA PHE A 60 -7.58 9.85 14.57
C PHE A 60 -7.24 8.72 15.55
N ILE A 61 -5.96 8.31 15.61
CA ILE A 61 -5.51 7.26 16.53
C ILE A 61 -5.56 7.72 18.00
N ALA A 62 -5.37 9.01 18.26
CA ALA A 62 -5.51 9.57 19.60
C ALA A 62 -6.98 9.55 20.08
N LYS A 63 -7.94 9.79 19.19
CA LYS A 63 -9.38 9.76 19.51
C LYS A 63 -9.93 8.34 19.52
N PHE A 64 -9.50 7.51 18.58
CA PHE A 64 -9.94 6.12 18.41
C PHE A 64 -8.72 5.20 18.44
N PRO A 65 -8.16 4.92 19.64
CA PRO A 65 -6.91 4.15 19.76
C PRO A 65 -7.05 2.68 19.37
N THR A 66 -8.24 2.14 19.35
CA THR A 66 -8.53 0.77 18.92
C THR A 66 -9.63 0.71 17.87
N VAL A 67 -9.70 -0.42 17.16
CA VAL A 67 -10.80 -0.66 16.21
C VAL A 67 -12.17 -0.70 16.91
N ILE A 68 -12.21 -1.08 18.19
CA ILE A 68 -13.43 -1.10 18.99
C ILE A 68 -13.92 0.33 19.23
N ASP A 69 -13.03 1.26 19.58
CA ASP A 69 -13.37 2.66 19.77
C ASP A 69 -13.91 3.27 18.48
N LEU A 70 -13.28 3.00 17.34
CA LEU A 70 -13.75 3.45 16.04
C LEU A 70 -15.12 2.85 15.68
N ALA A 71 -15.33 1.57 15.93
CA ALA A 71 -16.60 0.90 15.63
C ALA A 71 -17.76 1.42 16.48
N ALA A 72 -17.48 1.83 17.73
CA ALA A 72 -18.47 2.37 18.68
C ALA A 72 -18.76 3.87 18.49
N ALA A 73 -17.90 4.58 17.74
CA ALA A 73 -18.05 6.02 17.53
C ALA A 73 -19.29 6.37 16.70
N ASP A 74 -19.83 7.55 16.94
CA ASP A 74 -20.86 8.12 16.07
C ASP A 74 -20.24 8.58 14.74
N TRP A 75 -21.05 8.50 13.69
CA TRP A 75 -20.58 8.91 12.35
C TRP A 75 -20.11 10.36 12.32
N ASP A 76 -20.78 11.27 13.02
CA ASP A 76 -20.42 12.69 13.02
C ASP A 76 -19.03 12.92 13.64
N GLU A 77 -18.65 12.17 14.68
CA GLU A 77 -17.29 12.23 15.25
C GLU A 77 -16.25 11.78 14.24
N VAL A 78 -16.49 10.67 13.54
CA VAL A 78 -15.59 10.14 12.51
C VAL A 78 -15.47 11.13 11.36
N ALA A 79 -16.59 11.66 10.87
CA ALA A 79 -16.63 12.62 9.77
C ALA A 79 -15.90 13.93 10.11
N ASN A 80 -16.06 14.43 11.33
CA ASN A 80 -15.39 15.64 11.82
C ASN A 80 -13.86 15.48 11.85
N LEU A 81 -13.35 14.33 12.32
CA LEU A 81 -11.91 14.06 12.32
C LEU A 81 -11.34 13.85 10.93
N TRP A 82 -12.17 13.43 9.97
CA TRP A 82 -11.78 13.24 8.56
C TRP A 82 -11.89 14.52 7.74
N ALA A 83 -12.52 15.56 8.28
CA ALA A 83 -12.79 16.81 7.55
C ALA A 83 -11.49 17.43 7.01
N GLY A 84 -11.47 17.73 5.71
CA GLY A 84 -10.30 18.25 5.01
C GLY A 84 -9.39 17.21 4.34
N LEU A 85 -9.49 15.91 4.70
CA LEU A 85 -8.71 14.84 4.04
C LEU A 85 -9.27 14.46 2.66
N GLY A 86 -10.56 14.79 2.42
CA GLY A 86 -11.26 14.49 1.18
C GLY A 86 -11.72 13.04 1.06
N TYR A 87 -12.47 12.76 -0.01
CA TYR A 87 -12.95 11.41 -0.33
C TYR A 87 -13.69 10.73 0.86
N TYR A 88 -14.73 11.37 1.37
CA TYR A 88 -15.50 10.92 2.55
C TYR A 88 -16.03 9.48 2.47
N ALA A 89 -16.20 8.94 1.26
CA ALA A 89 -16.56 7.53 1.08
C ALA A 89 -15.55 6.58 1.74
N ARG A 90 -14.27 6.96 1.80
CA ARG A 90 -13.24 6.17 2.51
C ARG A 90 -13.50 6.14 4.01
N ALA A 91 -13.80 7.29 4.62
CA ALA A 91 -14.14 7.38 6.04
C ALA A 91 -15.37 6.53 6.37
N LYS A 92 -16.43 6.64 5.54
CA LYS A 92 -17.66 5.87 5.71
C LYS A 92 -17.39 4.36 5.60
N ASN A 93 -16.62 3.95 4.62
CA ASN A 93 -16.23 2.55 4.44
C ASN A 93 -15.35 2.05 5.60
N LEU A 94 -14.41 2.85 6.07
CA LEU A 94 -13.55 2.53 7.22
C LEU A 94 -14.40 2.34 8.49
N HIS A 95 -15.34 3.24 8.76
CA HIS A 95 -16.21 3.15 9.92
C HIS A 95 -17.13 1.90 9.87
N GLN A 96 -17.72 1.62 8.70
CA GLN A 96 -18.49 0.38 8.50
C GLN A 96 -17.61 -0.86 8.60
N GLY A 97 -16.41 -0.81 8.02
CA GLY A 97 -15.42 -1.87 8.11
C GLY A 97 -14.97 -2.14 9.55
N ALA A 98 -14.84 -1.10 10.38
CA ALA A 98 -14.49 -1.27 11.80
C ALA A 98 -15.54 -2.10 12.54
N LYS A 99 -16.83 -1.87 12.28
CA LYS A 99 -17.92 -2.69 12.83
C LYS A 99 -17.83 -4.16 12.38
N GLN A 100 -17.52 -4.38 11.10
CA GLN A 100 -17.32 -5.73 10.56
C GLN A 100 -16.09 -6.43 11.18
N VAL A 101 -14.97 -5.71 11.36
CA VAL A 101 -13.77 -6.25 12.01
C VAL A 101 -14.03 -6.60 13.46
N VAL A 102 -14.73 -5.75 14.22
CA VAL A 102 -15.11 -6.04 15.61
C VAL A 102 -16.00 -7.26 15.68
N ASP A 103 -16.96 -7.39 14.77
CA ASP A 103 -17.82 -8.58 14.70
C ASP A 103 -17.01 -9.84 14.35
N PHE A 104 -16.10 -9.75 13.40
CA PHE A 104 -15.18 -10.83 13.07
C PHE A 104 -14.32 -11.26 14.28
N ILE A 105 -13.78 -10.30 15.06
CA ILE A 105 -12.99 -10.56 16.25
C ILE A 105 -13.85 -11.26 17.33
N LYS A 106 -15.09 -10.86 17.51
CA LYS A 106 -16.01 -11.52 18.46
C LYS A 106 -16.21 -13.00 18.14
N HIS A 107 -16.24 -13.37 16.87
CA HIS A 107 -16.49 -14.74 16.45
C HIS A 107 -15.20 -15.58 16.39
N THR A 108 -14.04 -14.98 16.10
CA THR A 108 -12.80 -15.70 15.84
C THR A 108 -11.71 -15.52 16.91
N GLY A 109 -11.84 -14.50 17.75
CA GLY A 109 -10.84 -14.08 18.72
C GLY A 109 -9.70 -13.23 18.14
N ASN A 110 -9.62 -13.03 16.83
CA ASN A 110 -8.51 -12.37 16.17
C ASN A 110 -8.98 -11.43 15.04
N PHE A 111 -8.12 -10.50 14.64
CA PHE A 111 -8.30 -9.78 13.36
C PHE A 111 -8.32 -10.77 12.18
N PRO A 112 -8.90 -10.39 11.02
CA PRO A 112 -8.72 -11.15 9.80
C PRO A 112 -7.22 -11.39 9.52
N GLN A 113 -6.85 -12.63 9.14
CA GLN A 113 -5.46 -13.06 9.00
C GLN A 113 -5.04 -13.27 7.55
N SER A 114 -5.98 -13.34 6.62
CA SER A 114 -5.72 -13.59 5.21
C SER A 114 -6.23 -12.46 4.31
N VAL A 115 -5.67 -12.38 3.09
CA VAL A 115 -6.11 -11.44 2.06
C VAL A 115 -7.61 -11.60 1.77
N ASP A 116 -8.07 -12.84 1.63
CA ASP A 116 -9.49 -13.12 1.34
C ASP A 116 -10.41 -12.63 2.45
N GLN A 117 -10.01 -12.84 3.72
CA GLN A 117 -10.77 -12.33 4.86
C GLN A 117 -10.82 -10.80 4.88
N TRP A 118 -9.68 -10.12 4.64
CA TRP A 118 -9.65 -8.67 4.59
C TRP A 118 -10.45 -8.09 3.42
N GLN A 119 -10.54 -8.78 2.29
CA GLN A 119 -11.35 -8.34 1.16
C GLN A 119 -12.86 -8.39 1.43
N THR A 120 -13.32 -9.09 2.45
CA THR A 120 -14.73 -9.04 2.89
C THR A 120 -15.06 -7.76 3.64
N ILE A 121 -14.05 -7.03 4.14
CA ILE A 121 -14.23 -5.80 4.91
C ILE A 121 -14.48 -4.63 3.97
N LYS A 122 -15.45 -3.82 4.33
CA LYS A 122 -15.89 -2.66 3.54
C LYS A 122 -14.73 -1.70 3.24
N GLY A 123 -14.53 -1.38 1.98
CA GLY A 123 -13.50 -0.45 1.51
C GLY A 123 -12.10 -1.05 1.38
N VAL A 124 -11.93 -2.35 1.64
CA VAL A 124 -10.66 -3.05 1.50
C VAL A 124 -10.60 -3.80 0.18
N GLY A 125 -9.84 -3.25 -0.77
CA GLY A 125 -9.55 -3.92 -2.03
C GLY A 125 -8.35 -4.87 -1.92
N GLN A 126 -8.08 -5.62 -2.98
CA GLN A 126 -7.02 -6.65 -3.02
C GLN A 126 -5.64 -6.11 -2.61
N SER A 127 -5.22 -4.93 -3.12
CA SER A 127 -3.92 -4.35 -2.79
C SER A 127 -3.85 -3.88 -1.33
N THR A 128 -4.93 -3.27 -0.83
CA THR A 128 -5.02 -2.85 0.57
C THR A 128 -5.00 -4.07 1.50
N ALA A 129 -5.74 -5.13 1.17
CA ALA A 129 -5.69 -6.39 1.92
C ALA A 129 -4.28 -7.00 1.95
N GLY A 130 -3.59 -7.00 0.79
CA GLY A 130 -2.19 -7.43 0.70
C GLY A 130 -1.26 -6.63 1.60
N ALA A 131 -1.42 -5.30 1.63
CA ALA A 131 -0.63 -4.42 2.50
C ALA A 131 -0.88 -4.69 3.99
N ILE A 132 -2.15 -4.83 4.39
CA ILE A 132 -2.51 -5.13 5.78
C ILE A 132 -1.95 -6.48 6.21
N VAL A 133 -2.08 -7.51 5.36
CA VAL A 133 -1.53 -8.84 5.67
C VAL A 133 -0.01 -8.80 5.75
N ALA A 134 0.66 -8.16 4.80
CA ALA A 134 2.12 -8.09 4.78
C ALA A 134 2.70 -7.32 5.97
N MET A 135 2.18 -6.12 6.25
CA MET A 135 2.75 -5.20 7.24
C MET A 135 2.11 -5.34 8.62
N GLY A 136 0.79 -5.58 8.68
CA GLY A 136 0.03 -5.69 9.91
C GLY A 136 0.03 -7.11 10.50
N VAL A 137 -0.39 -8.09 9.72
CA VAL A 137 -0.45 -9.50 10.14
C VAL A 137 0.95 -10.17 10.13
N ARG A 138 1.90 -9.59 9.37
CA ARG A 138 3.25 -10.15 9.11
C ARG A 138 3.20 -11.49 8.36
N GLY A 139 2.17 -11.65 7.53
CA GLY A 139 2.01 -12.77 6.62
C GLY A 139 2.51 -12.46 5.21
N PHE A 140 2.25 -13.36 4.27
CA PHE A 140 2.53 -13.11 2.87
C PHE A 140 1.40 -12.30 2.24
N GLY A 141 1.70 -11.06 1.84
CA GLY A 141 0.77 -10.17 1.16
C GLY A 141 1.41 -9.50 -0.06
N VAL A 142 0.67 -9.45 -1.15
CA VAL A 142 1.09 -8.82 -2.41
C VAL A 142 0.35 -7.50 -2.58
N ILE A 143 1.09 -6.45 -2.92
CA ILE A 143 0.53 -5.14 -3.25
C ILE A 143 0.68 -4.83 -4.74
N CYS A 144 -0.33 -4.18 -5.31
CA CYS A 144 -0.29 -3.69 -6.68
C CYS A 144 -1.12 -2.41 -6.81
N ASP A 145 -0.77 -1.40 -6.01
CA ASP A 145 -1.37 -0.07 -6.03
C ASP A 145 -0.87 0.78 -7.21
N GLY A 146 -1.29 2.02 -7.29
CA GLY A 146 -0.88 2.93 -8.36
C GLY A 146 0.64 3.18 -8.43
N ASN A 147 1.34 3.18 -7.29
CA ASN A 147 2.79 3.32 -7.22
C ASN A 147 3.48 2.07 -7.76
N VAL A 148 3.09 0.91 -7.26
CA VAL A 148 3.64 -0.39 -7.69
C VAL A 148 3.38 -0.63 -9.18
N LYS A 149 2.16 -0.38 -9.66
CA LYS A 149 1.82 -0.48 -11.09
C LYS A 149 2.73 0.38 -11.95
N ARG A 150 3.01 1.61 -11.53
CA ARG A 150 3.93 2.53 -12.25
C ARG A 150 5.36 1.98 -12.26
N VAL A 151 5.88 1.55 -11.11
CA VAL A 151 7.22 0.97 -11.01
C VAL A 151 7.35 -0.25 -11.92
N LEU A 152 6.42 -1.18 -11.84
CA LEU A 152 6.45 -2.42 -12.62
C LEU A 152 6.24 -2.17 -14.12
N SER A 153 5.34 -1.25 -14.50
CA SER A 153 5.14 -0.88 -15.90
C SER A 153 6.40 -0.29 -16.53
N ARG A 154 7.15 0.51 -15.77
CA ARG A 154 8.43 1.07 -16.22
C ARG A 154 9.53 0.03 -16.26
N TRP A 155 9.64 -0.76 -15.21
CA TRP A 155 10.69 -1.79 -15.11
C TRP A 155 10.57 -2.82 -16.23
N ALA A 156 9.35 -3.32 -16.50
CA ALA A 156 9.09 -4.31 -17.54
C ALA A 156 8.74 -3.70 -18.90
N MET A 157 8.68 -2.37 -19.03
CA MET A 157 8.28 -1.63 -20.24
C MET A 157 6.96 -2.14 -20.82
N ILE A 158 5.91 -2.21 -19.97
CA ILE A 158 4.59 -2.68 -20.38
C ILE A 158 3.92 -1.61 -21.25
N SER A 159 3.76 -1.91 -22.53
CA SER A 159 3.27 -0.98 -23.57
C SER A 159 1.75 -0.95 -23.74
N ASP A 160 1.05 -1.90 -23.15
CA ASP A 160 -0.40 -1.93 -23.16
C ASP A 160 -1.02 -0.90 -22.20
N ASP A 161 -2.23 -0.45 -22.55
CA ASP A 161 -3.00 0.45 -21.69
C ASP A 161 -3.21 -0.16 -20.31
N ILE A 162 -2.80 0.59 -19.29
CA ILE A 162 -2.91 0.16 -17.89
C ILE A 162 -4.35 -0.10 -17.44
N ASN A 163 -5.35 0.47 -18.12
CA ASN A 163 -6.76 0.28 -17.78
C ASN A 163 -7.35 -1.04 -18.33
N LYS A 164 -6.65 -1.71 -19.26
CA LYS A 164 -7.10 -2.99 -19.79
C LYS A 164 -7.02 -4.09 -18.72
N THR A 165 -8.06 -4.91 -18.64
CA THR A 165 -8.11 -6.06 -17.69
C THR A 165 -6.92 -7.00 -17.84
N ALA A 166 -6.49 -7.28 -19.08
CA ALA A 166 -5.33 -8.11 -19.35
C ALA A 166 -4.03 -7.51 -18.79
N THR A 167 -3.83 -6.20 -18.94
CA THR A 167 -2.68 -5.49 -18.39
C THR A 167 -2.69 -5.48 -16.87
N GLN A 168 -3.86 -5.28 -16.27
CA GLN A 168 -4.02 -5.37 -14.82
C GLN A 168 -3.65 -6.77 -14.29
N LYS A 169 -4.14 -7.81 -14.96
CA LYS A 169 -3.80 -9.20 -14.62
C LYS A 169 -2.29 -9.47 -14.74
N GLN A 170 -1.67 -8.99 -15.82
CA GLN A 170 -0.21 -9.10 -16.02
C GLN A 170 0.58 -8.41 -14.90
N LEU A 171 0.18 -7.20 -14.50
CA LEU A 171 0.82 -6.46 -13.41
C LEU A 171 0.68 -7.18 -12.07
N TRP A 172 -0.48 -7.76 -11.77
CA TRP A 172 -0.68 -8.57 -10.57
C TRP A 172 0.18 -9.83 -10.56
N GLN A 173 0.27 -10.55 -11.68
CA GLN A 173 1.14 -11.71 -11.82
C GLN A 173 2.62 -11.33 -11.62
N LEU A 174 3.05 -10.21 -12.17
CA LEU A 174 4.40 -9.70 -12.00
C LEU A 174 4.66 -9.28 -10.55
N ALA A 175 3.74 -8.55 -9.92
CA ALA A 175 3.83 -8.18 -8.52
C ALA A 175 3.96 -9.42 -7.62
N GLN A 176 3.15 -10.44 -7.84
CA GLN A 176 3.20 -11.69 -7.10
C GLN A 176 4.53 -12.42 -7.29
N ALA A 177 5.03 -12.51 -8.53
CA ALA A 177 6.29 -13.17 -8.84
C ALA A 177 7.51 -12.48 -8.22
N LEU A 178 7.45 -11.16 -8.03
CA LEU A 178 8.54 -10.34 -7.48
C LEU A 178 8.46 -10.14 -5.97
N THR A 179 7.32 -10.44 -5.34
CA THR A 179 7.17 -10.33 -3.88
C THR A 179 7.88 -11.49 -3.20
N PRO A 180 8.86 -11.25 -2.32
CA PRO A 180 9.55 -12.32 -1.61
C PRO A 180 8.61 -12.96 -0.57
N LYS A 181 8.76 -14.28 -0.37
CA LYS A 181 7.96 -15.03 0.63
C LYS A 181 8.27 -14.60 2.06
N HIS A 182 9.53 -14.28 2.31
CA HIS A 182 9.99 -13.69 3.57
C HIS A 182 10.13 -12.18 3.39
N ASP A 183 9.85 -11.42 4.44
CA ASP A 183 9.92 -9.94 4.44
C ASP A 183 8.97 -9.24 3.47
N SER A 184 7.82 -9.87 3.14
CA SER A 184 6.84 -9.26 2.23
C SER A 184 6.34 -7.90 2.73
N GLY A 185 6.23 -7.69 4.04
CA GLY A 185 5.86 -6.40 4.64
C GLY A 185 6.91 -5.32 4.42
N LYS A 186 8.17 -5.65 4.64
CA LYS A 186 9.29 -4.73 4.37
C LYS A 186 9.38 -4.41 2.87
N TYR A 187 9.21 -5.41 2.02
CA TYR A 187 9.17 -5.23 0.58
C TYR A 187 7.98 -4.38 0.12
N ALA A 188 6.79 -4.59 0.69
CA ALA A 188 5.61 -3.79 0.37
C ALA A 188 5.86 -2.30 0.70
N GLN A 189 6.38 -1.99 1.90
CA GLN A 189 6.75 -0.63 2.27
C GLN A 189 7.83 -0.07 1.33
N ALA A 190 8.85 -0.85 1.02
CA ALA A 190 9.93 -0.45 0.11
C ALA A 190 9.43 -0.11 -1.30
N MET A 191 8.50 -0.88 -1.84
CA MET A 191 7.89 -0.61 -3.14
C MET A 191 7.03 0.66 -3.15
N MET A 192 6.27 0.91 -2.08
CA MET A 192 5.51 2.14 -1.92
C MET A 192 6.44 3.35 -1.83
N ASP A 193 7.52 3.25 -1.05
CA ASP A 193 8.53 4.31 -0.90
C ASP A 193 9.25 4.60 -2.21
N LEU A 194 9.68 3.56 -2.91
CA LEU A 194 10.32 3.71 -4.23
C LEU A 194 9.42 4.45 -5.21
N GLY A 195 8.14 4.09 -5.25
CA GLY A 195 7.16 4.77 -6.09
C GLY A 195 6.90 6.22 -5.69
N ALA A 196 6.89 6.51 -4.38
CA ALA A 196 6.60 7.84 -3.85
C ALA A 196 7.78 8.81 -3.94
N THR A 197 9.03 8.32 -3.79
CA THR A 197 10.21 9.19 -3.61
C THR A 197 11.19 9.18 -4.78
N ILE A 198 11.31 8.06 -5.47
CA ILE A 198 12.27 7.84 -6.58
C ILE A 198 11.56 7.72 -7.92
N CYS A 199 10.73 6.69 -8.10
CA CYS A 199 10.01 6.43 -9.35
C CYS A 199 8.72 7.26 -9.44
N THR A 200 8.83 8.59 -9.25
CA THR A 200 7.69 9.51 -9.24
C THR A 200 7.04 9.64 -10.61
N LYS A 201 5.79 10.12 -10.64
CA LYS A 201 4.99 10.18 -11.87
C LYS A 201 5.65 11.03 -12.97
N ASN A 202 6.01 12.27 -12.64
CA ASN A 202 6.43 13.27 -13.63
C ASN A 202 7.94 13.47 -13.70
N ARG A 203 8.68 13.24 -12.60
CA ARG A 203 10.12 13.49 -12.50
C ARG A 203 10.82 12.33 -11.78
N PRO A 204 10.89 11.14 -12.40
CA PRO A 204 11.56 10.00 -11.79
C PRO A 204 13.06 10.26 -11.67
N LYS A 205 13.61 9.93 -10.51
CA LYS A 205 15.05 10.04 -10.20
C LYS A 205 15.77 8.73 -10.57
N CYS A 206 15.80 8.41 -11.86
CA CYS A 206 16.27 7.11 -12.35
C CYS A 206 17.74 6.82 -12.01
N THR A 207 18.59 7.83 -11.91
CA THR A 207 20.02 7.69 -11.53
C THR A 207 20.18 7.25 -10.07
N LEU A 208 19.19 7.49 -9.21
CA LEU A 208 19.16 7.07 -7.79
C LEU A 208 18.36 5.79 -7.57
N CYS A 209 17.77 5.23 -8.64
CA CYS A 209 16.88 4.08 -8.54
C CYS A 209 17.69 2.77 -8.40
N PRO A 210 17.42 1.94 -7.37
CA PRO A 210 18.17 0.70 -7.14
C PRO A 210 18.03 -0.34 -8.25
N ILE A 211 16.97 -0.22 -9.06
CA ILE A 211 16.67 -1.14 -10.17
C ILE A 211 16.87 -0.49 -11.55
N SER A 212 17.56 0.65 -11.63
CA SER A 212 17.75 1.39 -12.87
C SER A 212 18.47 0.58 -13.94
N ALA A 213 19.47 -0.22 -13.57
CA ALA A 213 20.25 -1.05 -14.50
C ALA A 213 19.38 -2.08 -15.25
N ASP A 214 18.34 -2.59 -14.59
CA ASP A 214 17.42 -3.59 -15.16
C ASP A 214 16.09 -2.99 -15.66
N CYS A 215 15.91 -1.67 -15.49
CA CYS A 215 14.66 -0.99 -15.87
C CYS A 215 14.60 -0.78 -17.37
N GLN A 216 13.73 -1.53 -18.06
CA GLN A 216 13.62 -1.50 -19.52
C GLN A 216 13.24 -0.12 -20.06
N ALA A 217 12.30 0.58 -19.39
CA ALA A 217 11.88 1.91 -19.81
C ALA A 217 13.01 2.95 -19.68
N TYR A 218 13.87 2.82 -18.67
CA TYR A 218 15.02 3.72 -18.50
C TYR A 218 16.13 3.43 -19.50
N GLN A 219 16.39 2.15 -19.80
CA GLN A 219 17.45 1.74 -20.70
C GLN A 219 17.11 1.92 -22.19
N LYS A 220 15.83 1.77 -22.58
CA LYS A 220 15.43 1.66 -23.99
C LYS A 220 14.44 2.74 -24.44
N ALA A 221 13.85 3.50 -23.52
CA ALA A 221 12.78 4.45 -23.82
C ALA A 221 12.81 5.63 -22.84
N ASN A 222 11.68 6.33 -22.69
CA ASN A 222 11.50 7.35 -21.67
C ASN A 222 10.53 6.83 -20.58
N PRO A 223 10.98 6.71 -19.31
CA PRO A 223 10.14 6.21 -18.21
C PRO A 223 8.83 7.00 -18.02
N ILE A 224 8.79 8.29 -18.38
CA ILE A 224 7.59 9.14 -18.23
C ILE A 224 6.43 8.61 -19.09
N ASN A 225 6.71 7.92 -20.18
CA ASN A 225 5.70 7.38 -21.08
C ASN A 225 4.96 6.15 -20.47
N TYR A 226 5.42 5.66 -19.32
CA TYR A 226 4.84 4.50 -18.63
C TYR A 226 4.32 4.87 -17.23
N PRO A 227 3.20 4.30 -16.79
CA PRO A 227 2.33 3.37 -17.52
C PRO A 227 1.60 4.07 -18.68
N VAL A 228 1.37 3.35 -19.76
CA VAL A 228 0.59 3.84 -20.91
C VAL A 228 -0.88 3.98 -20.50
N LYS A 229 -1.46 5.12 -20.82
CA LYS A 229 -2.91 5.39 -20.69
C LYS A 229 -3.39 5.96 -22.01
N ASN A 230 -4.21 5.20 -22.70
CA ASN A 230 -4.91 5.73 -23.86
C ASN A 230 -5.98 6.72 -23.38
N LYS A 231 -6.10 7.85 -24.07
CA LYS A 231 -7.23 8.76 -23.84
C LYS A 231 -8.48 8.04 -24.37
N SER A 232 -9.42 7.76 -23.48
CA SER A 232 -10.79 7.40 -23.87
C SER A 232 -11.47 8.59 -24.49
#